data_a40089f72cf12319e6189a7ae96933ee
#
_entry.id   a40089f72cf12319e6189a7ae96933ee
#
_cell.length_a   1.000
_cell.length_b   1.000
_cell.length_c   1.000
_cell.angle_alpha   90.00
_cell.angle_beta   90.00
_cell.angle_gamma   90.00
#
_symmetry.space_group_name_H-M   'P 1'
#
loop_
_entity.id
_entity.type
_entity.pdbx_description
1 polymer ?
#
loop_
_entity_poly.entity_id
_entity_poly.type
_entity_poly.pdbx_seq_one_letter_code
_entity_poly.pdbx_strand_id
1 'polypeptide(L)'
;LRDITISVEENEFVAIMGSSGCGKTTLLNLLGGLENPTHGCVYINDVDITQLSMEERSSFRRWHIGFIFQNFNLIPEMNVFENIVLPAKLMERNISKKEVMRIAEELEIEEKLLQNPMTLSGGQQQRVAIARAIYTHPTILLGDELTGNLDSTTSISVMKFLKKMCKKYSQTMIIVTHDERIAAMADRIIQMKDGRVV
;
A
#
# COMPACT_ATOMS: atom_id res chain seq x y z
N LEU A 1 -5.23 -3.92 19.83
CA LEU A 1 -4.29 -5.02 19.57
C LEU A 1 -3.73 -5.52 20.90
N ARG A 2 -3.38 -6.81 20.99
CA ARG A 2 -2.92 -7.45 22.21
C ARG A 2 -1.77 -8.41 21.90
N ASP A 3 -0.60 -8.12 22.45
CA ASP A 3 0.58 -9.00 22.40
C ASP A 3 0.89 -9.55 20.99
N ILE A 4 0.99 -8.66 20.01
CA ILE A 4 1.32 -9.03 18.63
C ILE A 4 2.84 -8.98 18.46
N THR A 5 3.42 -10.10 18.04
CA THR A 5 4.80 -10.19 17.58
C THR A 5 4.79 -10.86 16.21
N ILE A 6 5.22 -10.13 15.20
CA ILE A 6 5.33 -10.63 13.82
C ILE A 6 6.67 -10.15 13.24
N SER A 7 7.23 -10.96 12.36
CA SER A 7 8.34 -10.57 11.48
C SER A 7 7.93 -10.78 10.04
N VAL A 8 8.41 -9.93 9.15
CA VAL A 8 8.22 -10.04 7.70
C VAL A 8 9.59 -9.90 7.06
N GLU A 9 9.92 -10.85 6.23
CA GLU A 9 11.22 -10.88 5.55
C GLU A 9 11.24 -9.90 4.37
N GLU A 10 12.43 -9.47 3.97
CA GLU A 10 12.59 -8.64 2.78
C GLU A 10 12.04 -9.37 1.54
N ASN A 11 11.34 -8.64 0.70
CA ASN A 11 10.70 -9.13 -0.52
C ASN A 11 9.57 -10.16 -0.29
N GLU A 12 9.14 -10.37 0.95
CA GLU A 12 8.01 -11.23 1.27
C GLU A 12 6.69 -10.52 0.94
N PHE A 13 5.74 -11.27 0.38
CA PHE A 13 4.36 -10.85 0.27
C PHE A 13 3.53 -11.52 1.36
N VAL A 14 3.05 -10.74 2.32
CA VAL A 14 2.24 -11.20 3.45
C VAL A 14 0.80 -10.72 3.31
N ALA A 15 -0.15 -11.63 3.51
CA ALA A 15 -1.56 -11.30 3.67
C ALA A 15 -1.98 -11.42 5.14
N ILE A 16 -2.64 -10.40 5.68
CA ILE A 16 -3.24 -10.41 7.01
C ILE A 16 -4.73 -10.62 6.84
N MET A 17 -5.24 -11.72 7.37
CA MET A 17 -6.65 -12.10 7.31
C MET A 17 -7.30 -12.12 8.68
N GLY A 18 -8.61 -11.94 8.71
CA GLY A 18 -9.41 -12.03 9.93
C GLY A 18 -10.79 -11.38 9.77
N SER A 19 -11.65 -11.57 10.74
CA SER A 19 -13.01 -10.99 10.75
C SER A 19 -12.97 -9.45 10.77
N SER A 20 -14.07 -8.82 10.34
CA SER A 20 -14.20 -7.37 10.46
C SER A 20 -14.06 -6.94 11.93
N GLY A 21 -13.35 -5.84 12.17
CA GLY A 21 -13.15 -5.30 13.51
C GLY A 21 -12.08 -6.01 14.36
N CYS A 22 -11.39 -7.06 13.87
CA CYS A 22 -10.36 -7.74 14.65
C CYS A 22 -9.03 -6.97 14.77
N GLY A 23 -8.92 -5.77 14.18
CA GLY A 23 -7.75 -4.88 14.34
C GLY A 23 -6.75 -4.87 13.18
N LYS A 24 -7.09 -5.44 12.01
CA LYS A 24 -6.18 -5.51 10.85
C LYS A 24 -5.71 -4.13 10.36
N THR A 25 -6.66 -3.21 10.13
CA THR A 25 -6.34 -1.83 9.71
C THR A 25 -5.52 -1.10 10.78
N THR A 26 -5.82 -1.30 12.06
CA THR A 26 -5.00 -0.75 13.16
C THR A 26 -3.58 -1.28 13.11
N LEU A 27 -3.40 -2.58 12.88
CA LEU A 27 -2.06 -3.18 12.73
C LEU A 27 -1.34 -2.57 11.53
N LEU A 28 -2.02 -2.43 10.39
CA LEU A 28 -1.44 -1.80 9.19
C LEU A 28 -1.02 -0.35 9.44
N ASN A 29 -1.83 0.43 10.18
CA ASN A 29 -1.51 1.81 10.54
C ASN A 29 -0.29 1.90 11.46
N LEU A 30 -0.15 0.97 12.42
CA LEU A 30 1.03 0.89 13.28
C LEU A 30 2.28 0.53 12.47
N LEU A 31 2.21 -0.48 11.60
CA LEU A 31 3.31 -0.86 10.71
C LEU A 31 3.72 0.28 9.79
N GLY A 32 2.76 1.07 9.36
CA GLY A 32 2.98 2.24 8.52
C GLY A 32 3.37 3.51 9.27
N GLY A 33 3.47 3.48 10.60
CA GLY A 33 3.79 4.65 11.42
C GLY A 33 2.76 5.78 11.32
N LEU A 34 1.50 5.47 10.96
CA LEU A 34 0.37 6.42 11.02
C LEU A 34 -0.16 6.58 12.44
N GLU A 35 -0.04 5.51 13.23
CA GLU A 35 -0.39 5.49 14.65
C GLU A 35 0.80 5.02 15.48
N ASN A 36 0.78 5.31 16.77
CA ASN A 36 1.78 4.80 17.72
C ASN A 36 1.18 3.64 18.53
N PRO A 37 1.95 2.58 18.78
CA PRO A 37 1.51 1.56 19.71
C PRO A 37 1.50 2.14 21.14
N THR A 38 0.57 1.68 21.99
CA THR A 38 0.57 2.00 23.42
C THR A 38 1.81 1.43 24.12
N HIS A 39 2.23 0.25 23.70
CA HIS A 39 3.45 -0.44 24.15
C HIS A 39 4.02 -1.24 22.98
N GLY A 40 5.33 -1.51 23.04
CA GLY A 40 6.06 -2.23 22.01
C GLY A 40 6.69 -1.29 20.98
N CYS A 41 7.22 -1.87 19.92
CA CYS A 41 8.00 -1.16 18.90
C CYS A 41 7.70 -1.73 17.51
N VAL A 42 8.01 -0.94 16.48
CA VAL A 42 7.93 -1.33 15.08
C VAL A 42 9.27 -1.03 14.43
N TYR A 43 9.93 -2.07 13.93
CA TYR A 43 11.19 -1.95 13.22
C TYR A 43 10.97 -2.09 11.70
N ILE A 44 11.58 -1.20 10.93
CA ILE A 44 11.66 -1.29 9.47
C ILE A 44 13.13 -1.05 9.08
N ASN A 45 13.77 -2.04 8.49
CA ASN A 45 15.20 -1.99 8.14
C ASN A 45 16.05 -1.50 9.33
N ASP A 46 15.93 -2.18 10.48
CA ASP A 46 16.62 -1.89 11.74
C ASP A 46 16.31 -0.51 12.37
N VAL A 47 15.43 0.28 11.79
CA VAL A 47 14.98 1.57 12.35
C VAL A 47 13.72 1.35 13.18
N ASP A 48 13.79 1.66 14.48
CA ASP A 48 12.59 1.73 15.34
C ASP A 48 11.80 3.00 15.02
N ILE A 49 10.75 2.86 14.19
CA ILE A 49 9.92 3.99 13.77
C ILE A 49 9.05 4.56 14.90
N THR A 50 8.91 3.83 16.01
CA THR A 50 8.12 4.29 17.16
C THR A 50 8.87 5.34 17.98
N GLN A 51 10.20 5.37 17.89
CA GLN A 51 11.06 6.35 18.58
C GLN A 51 11.26 7.64 17.76
N LEU A 52 10.87 7.64 16.50
CA LEU A 52 11.00 8.81 15.65
C LEU A 52 10.02 9.91 16.08
N SER A 53 10.45 11.16 16.03
CA SER A 53 9.57 12.32 16.14
C SER A 53 8.50 12.31 15.03
N MET A 54 7.47 13.13 15.14
CA MET A 54 6.42 13.21 14.13
C MET A 54 7.00 13.59 12.75
N GLU A 55 7.95 14.51 12.71
CA GLU A 55 8.60 14.99 11.48
C GLU A 55 9.48 13.91 10.85
N GLU A 56 10.33 13.28 11.64
CA GLU A 56 11.19 12.16 11.19
C GLU A 56 10.36 11.00 10.68
N ARG A 57 9.29 10.63 11.38
CA ARG A 57 8.38 9.57 10.98
C ARG A 57 7.65 9.91 9.68
N SER A 58 7.22 11.16 9.51
CA SER A 58 6.62 11.63 8.26
C SER A 58 7.62 11.55 7.11
N SER A 59 8.87 11.94 7.35
CA SER A 59 9.96 11.78 6.39
C SER A 59 10.21 10.32 6.07
N PHE A 60 10.33 9.46 7.09
CA PHE A 60 10.55 8.03 6.93
C PHE A 60 9.43 7.38 6.08
N ARG A 61 8.16 7.64 6.38
CA ARG A 61 7.04 7.15 5.58
C ARG A 61 7.17 7.53 4.12
N ARG A 62 7.49 8.78 3.85
CA ARG A 62 7.61 9.32 2.49
C ARG A 62 8.63 8.56 1.65
N TRP A 63 9.73 8.12 2.26
CA TRP A 63 10.82 7.43 1.56
C TRP A 63 10.64 5.92 1.49
N HIS A 64 10.04 5.32 2.51
CA HIS A 64 10.08 3.87 2.68
C HIS A 64 8.72 3.18 2.54
N ILE A 65 7.60 3.91 2.66
CA ILE A 65 6.28 3.29 2.75
C ILE A 65 5.35 3.81 1.65
N GLY A 66 4.84 2.89 0.85
CA GLY A 66 3.73 3.15 -0.07
C GLY A 66 2.42 2.65 0.53
N PHE A 67 1.44 3.56 0.71
CA PHE A 67 0.12 3.20 1.18
C PHE A 67 -0.89 3.11 0.04
N ILE A 68 -1.70 2.06 0.06
CA ILE A 68 -2.87 1.91 -0.80
C ILE A 68 -4.07 1.73 0.13
N PHE A 69 -4.90 2.76 0.24
CA PHE A 69 -6.06 2.78 1.14
C PHE A 69 -7.31 2.27 0.43
N GLN A 70 -8.24 1.71 1.19
CA GLN A 70 -9.56 1.29 0.71
C GLN A 70 -10.34 2.43 0.05
N ASN A 71 -10.27 3.65 0.59
CA ASN A 71 -10.95 4.85 0.09
C ASN A 71 -10.13 5.65 -0.93
N PHE A 72 -9.12 5.05 -1.56
CA PHE A 72 -8.23 5.64 -2.58
C PHE A 72 -7.43 6.86 -2.11
N ASN A 73 -8.02 7.77 -1.36
CA ASN A 73 -7.44 9.04 -0.87
C ASN A 73 -6.76 9.85 -1.99
N LEU A 74 -7.41 9.93 -3.15
CA LEU A 74 -6.96 10.77 -4.26
C LEU A 74 -7.30 12.23 -3.97
N ILE A 75 -6.45 13.14 -4.44
CA ILE A 75 -6.64 14.58 -4.28
C ILE A 75 -7.49 15.08 -5.44
N PRO A 76 -8.73 15.58 -5.17
CA PRO A 76 -9.68 15.95 -6.22
C PRO A 76 -9.23 17.13 -7.10
N GLU A 77 -8.40 18.03 -6.55
CA GLU A 77 -7.89 19.22 -7.24
C GLU A 77 -6.73 18.91 -8.20
N MET A 78 -6.21 17.68 -8.14
CA MET A 78 -5.12 17.19 -8.98
C MET A 78 -5.65 16.21 -10.02
N ASN A 79 -5.13 16.28 -11.25
CA ASN A 79 -5.39 15.23 -12.23
C ASN A 79 -4.71 13.89 -11.85
N VAL A 80 -4.97 12.83 -12.64
CA VAL A 80 -4.41 11.49 -12.38
C VAL A 80 -2.89 11.51 -12.37
N PHE A 81 -2.25 12.15 -13.36
CA PHE A 81 -0.78 12.26 -13.41
C PHE A 81 -0.23 12.93 -12.16
N GLU A 82 -0.83 14.03 -11.73
CA GLU A 82 -0.40 14.77 -10.54
C GLU A 82 -0.56 13.97 -9.26
N ASN A 83 -1.65 13.21 -9.13
CA ASN A 83 -1.84 12.28 -8.01
C ASN A 83 -0.75 11.21 -7.97
N ILE A 84 -0.39 10.62 -9.12
CA ILE A 84 0.65 9.57 -9.22
C ILE A 84 2.01 10.12 -8.77
N VAL A 85 2.40 11.31 -9.24
CA VAL A 85 3.72 11.86 -8.96
C VAL A 85 3.83 12.64 -7.65
N LEU A 86 2.73 12.84 -6.95
CA LEU A 86 2.69 13.63 -5.71
C LEU A 86 3.73 13.18 -4.66
N PRO A 87 3.88 11.88 -4.35
CA PRO A 87 4.89 11.46 -3.39
C PRO A 87 6.31 11.89 -3.82
N ALA A 88 6.65 11.75 -5.11
CA ALA A 88 7.96 12.16 -5.61
C ALA A 88 8.16 13.68 -5.56
N LYS A 89 7.10 14.47 -5.82
CA LYS A 89 7.16 15.94 -5.64
C LYS A 89 7.46 16.31 -4.19
N LEU A 90 6.82 15.65 -3.22
CA LEU A 90 7.05 15.87 -1.80
C LEU A 90 8.46 15.41 -1.33
N MET A 91 9.11 14.55 -2.09
CA MET A 91 10.49 14.09 -1.88
C MET A 91 11.51 14.93 -2.66
N GLU A 92 11.06 15.96 -3.39
CA GLU A 92 11.91 16.77 -4.30
C GLU A 92 12.66 15.92 -5.34
N ARG A 93 12.10 14.75 -5.71
CA ARG A 93 12.68 13.85 -6.72
C ARG A 93 12.29 14.27 -8.12
N ASN A 94 13.16 14.02 -9.06
CA ASN A 94 12.89 14.22 -10.48
C ASN A 94 11.76 13.32 -10.97
N ILE A 95 10.79 13.90 -11.68
CA ILE A 95 9.64 13.18 -12.22
C ILE A 95 10.00 12.58 -13.58
N SER A 96 9.91 11.26 -13.69
CA SER A 96 10.06 10.54 -14.94
C SER A 96 8.69 10.31 -15.60
N LYS A 97 8.36 11.11 -16.61
CA LYS A 97 7.15 10.91 -17.43
C LYS A 97 7.10 9.51 -18.07
N LYS A 98 8.26 8.99 -18.47
CA LYS A 98 8.37 7.64 -19.06
C LYS A 98 7.96 6.57 -18.06
N GLU A 99 8.36 6.70 -16.80
CA GLU A 99 8.00 5.74 -15.74
C GLU A 99 6.52 5.84 -15.38
N VAL A 100 5.97 7.06 -15.30
CA VAL A 100 4.52 7.25 -15.09
C VAL A 100 3.73 6.57 -16.21
N MET A 101 4.11 6.78 -17.47
CA MET A 101 3.43 6.18 -18.60
C MET A 101 3.49 4.65 -18.54
N ARG A 102 4.67 4.07 -18.25
CA ARG A 102 4.84 2.63 -18.12
C ARG A 102 3.94 2.02 -17.02
N ILE A 103 3.86 2.68 -15.84
CA ILE A 103 2.98 2.24 -14.76
C ILE A 103 1.51 2.38 -15.17
N ALA A 104 1.17 3.47 -15.83
CA ALA A 104 -0.20 3.75 -16.28
C ALA A 104 -0.68 2.72 -17.32
N GLU A 105 0.16 2.37 -18.29
CA GLU A 105 -0.11 1.32 -19.29
C GLU A 105 -0.35 -0.05 -18.64
N GLU A 106 0.51 -0.45 -17.71
CA GLU A 106 0.37 -1.73 -16.97
C GLU A 106 -0.92 -1.77 -16.11
N LEU A 107 -1.42 -0.60 -15.69
CA LEU A 107 -2.64 -0.45 -14.92
C LEU A 107 -3.87 -0.04 -15.77
N GLU A 108 -3.71 0.05 -17.11
CA GLU A 108 -4.79 0.42 -18.05
C GLU A 108 -5.46 1.76 -17.70
N ILE A 109 -4.66 2.78 -17.35
CA ILE A 109 -5.11 4.14 -17.02
C ILE A 109 -4.34 5.23 -17.79
N GLU A 110 -3.55 4.86 -18.82
CA GLU A 110 -2.71 5.78 -19.59
C GLU A 110 -3.52 6.89 -20.26
N GLU A 111 -4.70 6.58 -20.79
CA GLU A 111 -5.59 7.57 -21.40
C GLU A 111 -6.28 8.51 -20.37
N LYS A 112 -6.15 8.20 -19.09
CA LYS A 112 -6.79 8.93 -18.00
C LYS A 112 -5.88 9.93 -17.30
N LEU A 113 -4.59 9.97 -17.64
CA LEU A 113 -3.57 10.74 -16.93
C LEU A 113 -3.91 12.23 -16.74
N LEU A 114 -4.61 12.85 -17.69
CA LEU A 114 -5.01 14.26 -17.61
C LEU A 114 -6.44 14.48 -17.06
N GLN A 115 -7.16 13.42 -16.76
CA GLN A 115 -8.52 13.51 -16.23
C GLN A 115 -8.53 13.80 -14.73
N ASN A 116 -9.64 14.39 -14.26
CA ASN A 116 -9.90 14.52 -12.83
C ASN A 116 -10.22 13.12 -12.25
N PRO A 117 -9.58 12.69 -11.16
CA PRO A 117 -9.81 11.38 -10.58
C PRO A 117 -11.26 11.14 -10.14
N MET A 118 -12.01 12.20 -9.80
CA MET A 118 -13.41 12.07 -9.39
C MET A 118 -14.35 11.71 -10.55
N THR A 119 -13.91 11.83 -11.80
CA THR A 119 -14.68 11.41 -12.98
C THR A 119 -14.47 9.93 -13.33
N LEU A 120 -13.56 9.27 -12.67
CA LEU A 120 -13.20 7.87 -12.90
C LEU A 120 -14.11 6.91 -12.13
N SER A 121 -14.28 5.68 -12.66
CA SER A 121 -14.92 4.61 -11.91
C SER A 121 -14.10 4.26 -10.67
N GLY A 122 -14.72 3.63 -9.64
CA GLY A 122 -14.04 3.21 -8.43
C GLY A 122 -12.82 2.31 -8.71
N GLY A 123 -12.94 1.39 -9.68
CA GLY A 123 -11.82 0.54 -10.10
C GLY A 123 -10.67 1.33 -10.74
N GLN A 124 -10.98 2.35 -11.55
CA GLN A 124 -9.94 3.23 -12.11
C GLN A 124 -9.28 4.09 -11.03
N GLN A 125 -10.04 4.62 -10.08
CA GLN A 125 -9.50 5.35 -8.93
C GLN A 125 -8.56 4.47 -8.09
N GLN A 126 -8.91 3.20 -7.88
CA GLN A 126 -8.05 2.25 -7.19
C GLN A 126 -6.73 2.03 -7.94
N ARG A 127 -6.77 1.87 -9.27
CA ARG A 127 -5.57 1.75 -10.10
C ARG A 127 -4.68 3.00 -10.03
N VAL A 128 -5.27 4.19 -9.95
CA VAL A 128 -4.53 5.45 -9.72
C VAL A 128 -3.87 5.46 -8.34
N ALA A 129 -4.58 5.06 -7.29
CA ALA A 129 -4.03 4.96 -5.94
C ALA A 129 -2.85 3.97 -5.86
N ILE A 130 -2.97 2.84 -6.56
CA ILE A 130 -1.88 1.85 -6.71
C ILE A 130 -0.70 2.48 -7.46
N ALA A 131 -0.93 3.12 -8.62
CA ALA A 131 0.12 3.80 -9.37
C ALA A 131 0.90 4.80 -8.51
N ARG A 132 0.18 5.62 -7.73
CA ARG A 132 0.76 6.59 -6.79
C ARG A 132 1.64 5.90 -5.75
N ALA A 133 1.17 4.80 -5.16
CA ALA A 133 1.89 4.11 -4.10
C ALA A 133 3.19 3.45 -4.58
N ILE A 134 3.22 2.93 -5.81
CA ILE A 134 4.39 2.22 -6.35
C ILE A 134 5.37 3.12 -7.10
N TYR A 135 4.96 4.34 -7.49
CA TYR A 135 5.76 5.22 -8.35
C TYR A 135 7.12 5.58 -7.75
N THR A 136 7.21 5.75 -6.44
CA THR A 136 8.47 6.10 -5.76
C THR A 136 9.35 4.90 -5.44
N HIS A 137 8.90 3.68 -5.76
CA HIS A 137 9.56 2.41 -5.39
C HIS A 137 9.87 2.34 -3.89
N PRO A 138 8.84 2.43 -3.02
CA PRO A 138 9.04 2.35 -1.57
C PRO A 138 9.58 0.97 -1.17
N THR A 139 10.22 0.88 -0.02
CA THR A 139 10.72 -0.39 0.53
C THR A 139 9.57 -1.35 0.87
N ILE A 140 8.48 -0.80 1.40
CA ILE A 140 7.30 -1.56 1.83
C ILE A 140 6.04 -0.97 1.19
N LEU A 141 5.20 -1.85 0.65
CA LEU A 141 3.83 -1.53 0.24
C LEU A 141 2.84 -2.05 1.29
N LEU A 142 2.02 -1.16 1.82
CA LEU A 142 0.95 -1.48 2.76
C LEU A 142 -0.41 -1.26 2.08
N GLY A 143 -1.24 -2.29 2.09
CA GLY A 143 -2.52 -2.26 1.42
C GLY A 143 -3.69 -2.63 2.31
N ASP A 144 -4.68 -1.75 2.43
CA ASP A 144 -5.91 -2.01 3.16
C ASP A 144 -7.05 -2.27 2.17
N GLU A 145 -7.54 -3.53 2.12
CA GLU A 145 -8.67 -3.96 1.29
C GLU A 145 -8.53 -3.54 -0.21
N LEU A 146 -7.35 -3.75 -0.81
CA LEU A 146 -6.97 -3.24 -2.14
C LEU A 146 -7.95 -3.54 -3.27
N THR A 147 -8.76 -4.54 -3.12
CA THR A 147 -9.62 -5.08 -4.18
C THR A 147 -11.11 -4.98 -3.88
N GLY A 148 -11.47 -4.39 -2.74
CA GLY A 148 -12.86 -4.30 -2.29
C GLY A 148 -13.80 -3.54 -3.24
N ASN A 149 -13.25 -2.67 -4.08
CA ASN A 149 -14.00 -1.87 -5.07
C ASN A 149 -13.78 -2.35 -6.52
N LEU A 150 -13.18 -3.53 -6.71
CA LEU A 150 -12.90 -4.11 -8.02
C LEU A 150 -13.73 -5.37 -8.23
N ASP A 151 -14.08 -5.66 -9.48
CA ASP A 151 -14.60 -6.98 -9.83
C ASP A 151 -13.52 -8.07 -9.66
N SER A 152 -13.95 -9.31 -9.56
CA SER A 152 -13.07 -10.45 -9.28
C SER A 152 -11.93 -10.62 -10.29
N THR A 153 -12.18 -10.36 -11.57
CA THR A 153 -11.18 -10.54 -12.64
C THR A 153 -10.12 -9.45 -12.55
N THR A 154 -10.56 -8.21 -12.39
CA THR A 154 -9.69 -7.04 -12.20
C THR A 154 -8.88 -7.17 -10.91
N SER A 155 -9.48 -7.63 -9.81
CA SER A 155 -8.78 -7.88 -8.53
C SER A 155 -7.57 -8.78 -8.71
N ILE A 156 -7.75 -9.92 -9.36
CA ILE A 156 -6.66 -10.88 -9.60
C ILE A 156 -5.58 -10.28 -10.52
N SER A 157 -5.99 -9.56 -11.56
CA SER A 157 -5.05 -8.91 -12.49
C SER A 157 -4.18 -7.87 -11.78
N VAL A 158 -4.79 -7.00 -10.99
CA VAL A 158 -4.10 -5.98 -10.20
C VAL A 158 -3.14 -6.61 -9.20
N MET A 159 -3.56 -7.67 -8.49
CA MET A 159 -2.69 -8.34 -7.53
C MET A 159 -1.51 -9.05 -8.20
N LYS A 160 -1.72 -9.67 -9.36
CA LYS A 160 -0.61 -10.25 -10.17
C LYS A 160 0.38 -9.17 -10.59
N PHE A 161 -0.13 -8.00 -11.02
CA PHE A 161 0.71 -6.87 -11.36
C PHE A 161 1.51 -6.38 -10.16
N LEU A 162 0.88 -6.16 -8.99
CA LEU A 162 1.55 -5.76 -7.77
C LEU A 162 2.63 -6.77 -7.35
N LYS A 163 2.32 -8.06 -7.34
CA LYS A 163 3.29 -9.12 -7.02
C LYS A 163 4.50 -9.10 -7.97
N LYS A 164 4.26 -8.92 -9.30
CA LYS A 164 5.32 -8.76 -10.31
C LYS A 164 6.18 -7.53 -10.02
N MET A 165 5.56 -6.39 -9.66
CA MET A 165 6.27 -5.14 -9.38
C MET A 165 7.11 -5.26 -8.10
N CYS A 166 6.53 -5.78 -7.03
CA CYS A 166 7.25 -6.01 -5.77
C CYS A 166 8.49 -6.89 -5.99
N LYS A 167 8.34 -7.99 -6.74
CA LYS A 167 9.46 -8.87 -7.09
C LYS A 167 10.52 -8.16 -7.94
N LYS A 168 10.10 -7.34 -8.92
CA LYS A 168 11.02 -6.61 -9.81
C LYS A 168 11.86 -5.57 -9.08
N TYR A 169 11.27 -4.89 -8.07
CA TYR A 169 11.90 -3.80 -7.34
C TYR A 169 12.33 -4.18 -5.92
N SER A 170 12.32 -5.48 -5.63
CA SER A 170 12.70 -6.00 -4.30
C SER A 170 11.93 -5.31 -3.16
N GLN A 171 10.61 -5.22 -3.31
CA GLN A 171 9.71 -4.57 -2.35
C GLN A 171 8.98 -5.60 -1.50
N THR A 172 8.91 -5.37 -0.21
CA THR A 172 8.04 -6.11 0.70
C THR A 172 6.61 -5.63 0.57
N MET A 173 5.64 -6.55 0.60
CA MET A 173 4.23 -6.19 0.51
C MET A 173 3.43 -6.82 1.65
N ILE A 174 2.67 -5.99 2.37
CA ILE A 174 1.74 -6.44 3.42
C ILE A 174 0.36 -5.93 3.06
N ILE A 175 -0.59 -6.84 2.91
CA ILE A 175 -1.98 -6.47 2.63
C ILE A 175 -2.91 -6.99 3.73
N VAL A 176 -3.97 -6.23 3.96
CA VAL A 176 -5.12 -6.68 4.71
C VAL A 176 -6.23 -7.05 3.72
N THR A 177 -6.80 -8.22 3.86
CA THR A 177 -7.91 -8.66 3.01
C THR A 177 -8.79 -9.67 3.73
N HIS A 178 -10.05 -9.74 3.33
CA HIS A 178 -10.96 -10.82 3.68
C HIS A 178 -11.22 -11.79 2.50
N ASP A 179 -10.65 -11.50 1.32
CA ASP A 179 -10.76 -12.36 0.13
C ASP A 179 -9.68 -13.46 0.17
N GLU A 180 -10.11 -14.71 0.37
CA GLU A 180 -9.24 -15.88 0.42
C GLU A 180 -8.44 -16.08 -0.87
N ARG A 181 -9.00 -15.71 -2.04
CA ARG A 181 -8.32 -15.84 -3.34
C ARG A 181 -7.13 -14.88 -3.42
N ILE A 182 -7.29 -13.68 -2.88
CA ILE A 182 -6.22 -12.68 -2.82
C ILE A 182 -5.16 -13.10 -1.80
N ALA A 183 -5.60 -13.55 -0.63
CA ALA A 183 -4.68 -14.04 0.40
C ALA A 183 -3.87 -15.25 -0.06
N ALA A 184 -4.47 -16.16 -0.84
CA ALA A 184 -3.77 -17.31 -1.42
C ALA A 184 -2.66 -16.94 -2.41
N MET A 185 -2.60 -15.67 -2.88
CA MET A 185 -1.49 -15.19 -3.72
C MET A 185 -0.27 -14.75 -2.91
N ALA A 186 -0.42 -14.58 -1.59
CA ALA A 186 0.68 -14.22 -0.69
C ALA A 186 1.63 -15.41 -0.48
N ASP A 187 2.86 -15.10 -0.08
CA ASP A 187 3.86 -16.11 0.27
C ASP A 187 3.56 -16.65 1.68
N ARG A 188 2.92 -15.84 2.54
CA ARG A 188 2.49 -16.21 3.89
C ARG A 188 1.19 -15.51 4.27
N ILE A 189 0.34 -16.21 5.02
CA ILE A 189 -0.90 -15.67 5.58
C ILE A 189 -0.76 -15.59 7.09
N ILE A 190 -1.07 -14.43 7.66
CA ILE A 190 -1.18 -14.18 9.10
C ILE A 190 -2.66 -14.08 9.43
N GLN A 191 -3.13 -14.96 10.32
CA GLN A 191 -4.51 -14.92 10.79
C GLN A 191 -4.62 -14.03 12.02
N MET A 192 -5.63 -13.17 12.05
CA MET A 192 -5.94 -12.31 13.18
C MET A 192 -7.33 -12.59 13.72
N LYS A 193 -7.43 -12.70 15.03
CA LYS A 193 -8.70 -12.85 15.77
C LYS A 193 -8.64 -12.05 17.06
N ASP A 194 -9.68 -11.26 17.34
CA ASP A 194 -9.87 -10.51 18.59
C ASP A 194 -8.63 -9.69 19.04
N GLY A 195 -7.95 -9.09 18.06
CA GLY A 195 -6.75 -8.27 18.28
C GLY A 195 -5.46 -9.05 18.52
N ARG A 196 -5.42 -10.35 18.22
CA ARG A 196 -4.25 -11.23 18.35
C ARG A 196 -3.94 -11.93 17.02
N VAL A 197 -2.70 -12.36 16.87
CA VAL A 197 -2.29 -13.32 15.83
C VAL A 197 -2.57 -14.74 16.34
N VAL A 198 -3.12 -15.60 15.48
CA VAL A 198 -3.51 -16.98 15.80
C VAL A 198 -2.94 -17.97 14.79
#